data_8aa2f35babb05bdbbabc850e0503f02e
#
_entry.id   8aa2f35babb05bdbbabc850e0503f02e
#
_cell.length_a   1.000
_cell.length_b   1.000
_cell.length_c   1.000
_cell.angle_alpha   90.00
_cell.angle_beta   90.00
_cell.angle_gamma   90.00
#
_symmetry.space_group_name_H-M   'P 1'
#
loop_
_entity.id
_entity.type
_entity.pdbx_description
1 polymer ?
#
loop_
_entity_poly.entity_id
_entity_poly.type
_entity_poly.pdbx_seq_one_letter_code
_entity_poly.pdbx_strand_id
1 'polypeptide(L)'
;VENQNVNKGNVQKSFVKSIETYRKHAIVQEAIASRLINELLNIKKDNFQKVLEIGCGPAVLTEKFFRHFKATEYFANDIVEEYKEVLQNIDNSIQFYGGDIESIELPKNLDLVISSSTFQWFTDLELFLSNIYDTLTSESLLVFSSFGPDNYREIRDIEGKGLNYLSFGKHERLLSDKFEIIWSDRETIKRYFADPVDVLKHMKQTGVNGLPGKVWTKSDLKRFEEDYLDLFGTELGVPLTYQPIYFIAKPKK
;
A
#
# COMPACT_ATOMS: atom_id res chain seq x y z
N VAL A 1 -20.91 4.34 1.90
CA VAL A 1 -19.75 3.43 2.11
C VAL A 1 -19.39 3.49 3.59
N GLU A 2 -19.28 2.36 4.29
CA GLU A 2 -18.75 2.39 5.66
C GLU A 2 -17.28 2.85 5.57
N ASN A 3 -17.01 4.02 6.14
CA ASN A 3 -15.66 4.57 6.24
C ASN A 3 -14.82 3.61 7.09
N GLN A 4 -13.61 3.32 6.64
CA GLN A 4 -12.70 2.48 7.40
C GLN A 4 -12.31 3.22 8.69
N ASN A 5 -12.43 2.55 9.82
CA ASN A 5 -12.02 3.13 11.10
C ASN A 5 -10.50 3.01 11.29
N VAL A 6 -9.74 3.69 10.41
CA VAL A 6 -8.27 3.69 10.40
C VAL A 6 -7.77 4.83 11.29
N ASN A 7 -7.03 4.49 12.33
CA ASN A 7 -6.33 5.49 13.14
C ASN A 7 -5.00 5.86 12.49
N LYS A 8 -5.00 6.89 11.65
CA LYS A 8 -3.81 7.35 10.90
C LYS A 8 -2.63 7.74 11.78
N GLY A 9 -2.87 8.27 12.98
CA GLY A 9 -1.80 8.58 13.94
C GLY A 9 -1.08 7.31 14.44
N ASN A 10 -1.81 6.20 14.61
CA ASN A 10 -1.19 4.92 14.94
C ASN A 10 -0.45 4.31 13.75
N VAL A 11 -0.98 4.47 12.55
CA VAL A 11 -0.35 4.05 11.29
C VAL A 11 1.00 4.76 11.13
N GLN A 12 1.01 6.10 11.21
CA GLN A 12 2.23 6.91 11.14
C GLN A 12 3.29 6.45 12.16
N LYS A 13 2.90 6.33 13.44
CA LYS A 13 3.82 5.87 14.50
C LYS A 13 4.41 4.48 14.22
N SER A 14 3.65 3.59 13.59
CA SER A 14 4.12 2.25 13.24
C SER A 14 5.14 2.28 12.11
N PHE A 15 4.89 3.08 11.07
CA PHE A 15 5.83 3.26 9.96
C PHE A 15 7.11 3.97 10.39
N VAL A 16 7.03 5.03 11.21
CA VAL A 16 8.23 5.68 11.79
C VAL A 16 9.12 4.67 12.51
N LYS A 17 8.54 3.75 13.30
CA LYS A 17 9.30 2.71 14.00
C LYS A 17 9.93 1.66 13.10
N SER A 18 9.46 1.52 11.87
CA SER A 18 9.95 0.52 10.91
C SER A 18 10.88 1.09 9.84
N ILE A 19 11.17 2.39 9.84
CA ILE A 19 11.98 3.07 8.80
C ILE A 19 13.27 2.28 8.48
N GLU A 20 14.04 1.92 9.50
CA GLU A 20 15.33 1.22 9.33
C GLU A 20 15.17 -0.23 8.87
N THR A 21 14.04 -0.85 9.15
CA THR A 21 13.82 -2.29 8.90
C THR A 21 12.97 -2.59 7.67
N TYR A 22 12.13 -1.63 7.26
CA TYR A 22 11.14 -1.82 6.21
C TYR A 22 11.75 -2.35 4.90
N ARG A 23 12.77 -1.67 4.37
CA ARG A 23 13.38 -2.07 3.07
C ARG A 23 13.92 -3.50 3.08
N LYS A 24 14.44 -3.96 4.22
CA LYS A 24 15.00 -5.31 4.35
C LYS A 24 13.92 -6.39 4.41
N HIS A 25 12.74 -6.06 4.93
CA HIS A 25 11.70 -7.05 5.25
C HIS A 25 10.47 -6.96 4.34
N ALA A 26 10.25 -5.86 3.64
CA ALA A 26 9.08 -5.61 2.78
C ALA A 26 9.17 -6.28 1.39
N ILE A 27 9.62 -7.54 1.33
CA ILE A 27 9.84 -8.28 0.07
C ILE A 27 8.55 -8.39 -0.76
N VAL A 28 7.40 -8.58 -0.10
CA VAL A 28 6.11 -8.67 -0.81
C VAL A 28 5.74 -7.31 -1.40
N GLN A 29 5.91 -6.23 -0.64
CA GLN A 29 5.64 -4.86 -1.13
C GLN A 29 6.59 -4.47 -2.27
N GLU A 30 7.83 -4.96 -2.24
CA GLU A 30 8.77 -4.77 -3.34
C GLU A 30 8.32 -5.51 -4.62
N ALA A 31 7.83 -6.74 -4.49
CA ALA A 31 7.26 -7.51 -5.60
C ALA A 31 6.01 -6.82 -6.18
N ILE A 32 5.13 -6.30 -5.30
CA ILE A 32 3.93 -5.54 -5.70
C ILE A 32 4.32 -4.30 -6.51
N ALA A 33 5.26 -3.49 -6.01
CA ALA A 33 5.74 -2.31 -6.72
C ALA A 33 6.38 -2.65 -8.09
N SER A 34 7.16 -3.75 -8.15
CA SER A 34 7.72 -4.25 -9.40
C SER A 34 6.63 -4.64 -10.40
N ARG A 35 5.59 -5.32 -9.94
CA ARG A 35 4.46 -5.71 -10.79
C ARG A 35 3.73 -4.49 -11.34
N LEU A 36 3.43 -3.49 -10.52
CA LEU A 36 2.79 -2.23 -10.98
C LEU A 36 3.60 -1.55 -12.08
N ILE A 37 4.91 -1.44 -11.91
CA ILE A 37 5.79 -0.83 -12.93
C ILE A 37 5.80 -1.65 -14.21
N ASN A 38 5.88 -2.97 -14.14
CA ASN A 38 5.86 -3.84 -15.30
C ASN A 38 4.55 -3.71 -16.09
N GLU A 39 3.41 -3.66 -15.40
CA GLU A 39 2.11 -3.48 -16.06
C GLU A 39 1.98 -2.06 -16.64
N LEU A 40 2.48 -1.04 -15.96
CA LEU A 40 2.52 0.31 -16.49
C LEU A 40 3.37 0.38 -17.79
N LEU A 41 4.50 -0.32 -17.85
CA LEU A 41 5.37 -0.42 -19.06
C LEU A 41 4.67 -1.10 -20.24
N ASN A 42 3.74 -2.02 -19.98
CA ASN A 42 2.93 -2.64 -21.03
C ASN A 42 1.92 -1.68 -21.67
N ILE A 43 1.47 -0.68 -20.91
CA ILE A 43 0.45 0.29 -21.32
C ILE A 43 1.08 1.57 -21.87
N LYS A 44 2.12 2.09 -21.24
CA LYS A 44 2.76 3.35 -21.59
C LYS A 44 4.28 3.19 -21.62
N LYS A 45 4.89 3.63 -22.73
CA LYS A 45 6.35 3.57 -22.93
C LYS A 45 7.01 4.95 -22.86
N ASP A 46 6.19 6.01 -22.88
CA ASP A 46 6.67 7.39 -22.89
C ASP A 46 6.86 7.93 -21.46
N ASN A 47 7.64 8.99 -21.35
CA ASN A 47 7.82 9.72 -20.11
C ASN A 47 6.56 10.50 -19.72
N PHE A 48 6.51 10.90 -18.46
CA PHE A 48 5.42 11.68 -17.88
C PHE A 48 5.83 13.13 -17.69
N GLN A 49 4.87 14.05 -17.76
CA GLN A 49 5.11 15.46 -17.45
C GLN A 49 4.94 15.69 -15.94
N LYS A 50 3.84 15.22 -15.37
CA LYS A 50 3.50 15.51 -13.99
C LYS A 50 2.97 14.27 -13.27
N VAL A 51 3.74 13.79 -12.29
CA VAL A 51 3.47 12.56 -11.55
C VAL A 51 3.19 12.87 -10.08
N LEU A 52 2.19 12.22 -9.50
CA LEU A 52 1.96 12.16 -8.06
C LEU A 52 2.10 10.72 -7.57
N GLU A 53 3.09 10.46 -6.72
CA GLU A 53 3.21 9.22 -5.97
C GLU A 53 2.60 9.38 -4.59
N ILE A 54 1.70 8.48 -4.21
CA ILE A 54 0.99 8.50 -2.93
C ILE A 54 1.49 7.37 -2.03
N GLY A 55 1.93 7.73 -0.82
CA GLY A 55 2.51 6.78 0.12
C GLY A 55 3.85 6.26 -0.37
N CYS A 56 4.79 7.15 -0.64
CA CYS A 56 6.09 6.80 -1.21
C CYS A 56 6.94 5.90 -0.29
N GLY A 57 6.70 5.95 1.03
CA GLY A 57 7.45 5.19 2.02
C GLY A 57 8.95 5.37 1.84
N PRO A 58 9.75 4.31 2.03
CA PRO A 58 11.20 4.36 1.82
C PRO A 58 11.58 4.31 0.33
N ALA A 59 10.74 4.86 -0.55
CA ALA A 59 10.99 5.08 -1.98
C ALA A 59 11.16 3.82 -2.85
N VAL A 60 10.55 2.71 -2.47
CA VAL A 60 10.65 1.46 -3.25
C VAL A 60 10.03 1.60 -4.64
N LEU A 61 8.83 2.18 -4.72
CA LEU A 61 8.15 2.43 -6.00
C LEU A 61 8.84 3.56 -6.76
N THR A 62 9.25 4.64 -6.09
CA THR A 62 9.97 5.77 -6.66
C THR A 62 11.22 5.33 -7.41
N GLU A 63 12.09 4.52 -6.77
CA GLU A 63 13.30 4.00 -7.42
C GLU A 63 13.00 3.15 -8.65
N LYS A 64 11.95 2.32 -8.58
CA LYS A 64 11.54 1.49 -9.72
C LYS A 64 10.97 2.36 -10.85
N PHE A 65 10.21 3.40 -10.53
CA PHE A 65 9.71 4.35 -11.50
C PHE A 65 10.88 5.02 -12.26
N PHE A 66 11.84 5.61 -11.58
CA PHE A 66 12.96 6.31 -12.21
C PHE A 66 13.95 5.42 -12.95
N ARG A 67 13.92 4.10 -12.76
CA ARG A 67 14.67 3.16 -13.61
C ARG A 67 14.10 3.00 -15.02
N HIS A 68 12.82 3.26 -15.19
CA HIS A 68 12.10 2.96 -16.43
C HIS A 68 11.47 4.19 -17.08
N PHE A 69 11.13 5.21 -16.29
CA PHE A 69 10.45 6.41 -16.71
C PHE A 69 11.21 7.67 -16.28
N LYS A 70 10.84 8.79 -16.88
CA LYS A 70 11.22 10.14 -16.45
C LYS A 70 9.95 10.94 -16.20
N ALA A 71 10.02 11.91 -15.29
CA ALA A 71 8.99 12.89 -15.05
C ALA A 71 9.61 14.29 -15.11
N THR A 72 8.88 15.27 -15.66
CA THR A 72 9.31 16.68 -15.61
C THR A 72 9.08 17.25 -14.21
N GLU A 73 7.96 16.92 -13.61
CA GLU A 73 7.60 17.23 -12.22
C GLU A 73 7.20 15.92 -11.51
N TYR A 74 7.84 15.64 -10.39
CA TYR A 74 7.50 14.48 -9.56
C TYR A 74 7.17 14.91 -8.14
N PHE A 75 5.93 14.65 -7.75
CA PHE A 75 5.41 14.90 -6.41
C PHE A 75 5.31 13.58 -5.68
N ALA A 76 5.87 13.51 -4.49
CA ALA A 76 5.78 12.32 -3.64
C ALA A 76 5.15 12.71 -2.29
N ASN A 77 4.18 11.92 -1.86
CA ASN A 77 3.53 12.13 -0.57
C ASN A 77 3.77 10.94 0.36
N ASP A 78 3.95 11.23 1.62
CA ASP A 78 3.82 10.26 2.71
C ASP A 78 3.40 10.94 4.01
N ILE A 79 2.74 10.19 4.90
CA ILE A 79 2.37 10.65 6.23
C ILE A 79 3.59 10.73 7.17
N VAL A 80 4.69 10.08 6.82
CA VAL A 80 5.96 10.03 7.54
C VAL A 80 6.93 11.03 6.91
N GLU A 81 7.17 12.14 7.59
CA GLU A 81 8.02 13.26 7.12
C GLU A 81 9.47 12.84 6.85
N GLU A 82 9.98 11.87 7.59
CA GLU A 82 11.36 11.40 7.51
C GLU A 82 11.70 10.80 6.12
N TYR A 83 10.73 10.38 5.34
CA TYR A 83 10.97 9.87 3.99
C TYR A 83 11.40 10.94 2.98
N LYS A 84 11.25 12.23 3.30
CA LYS A 84 11.76 13.34 2.50
C LYS A 84 13.27 13.21 2.21
N GLU A 85 14.07 12.88 3.21
CA GLU A 85 15.51 12.73 3.05
C GLU A 85 15.87 11.54 2.14
N VAL A 86 15.10 10.45 2.23
CA VAL A 86 15.28 9.27 1.38
C VAL A 86 15.05 9.62 -0.09
N LEU A 87 14.00 10.38 -0.38
CA LEU A 87 13.66 10.80 -1.74
C LEU A 87 14.69 11.75 -2.33
N GLN A 88 15.20 12.71 -1.53
CA GLN A 88 16.22 13.66 -1.96
C GLN A 88 17.54 12.99 -2.34
N ASN A 89 17.85 11.81 -1.77
CA ASN A 89 19.02 11.01 -2.16
C ASN A 89 18.83 10.31 -3.52
N ILE A 90 17.59 10.17 -4.01
CA ILE A 90 17.28 9.60 -5.32
C ILE A 90 17.34 10.69 -6.39
N ASP A 91 16.58 11.77 -6.17
CA ASP A 91 16.55 12.94 -7.05
C ASP A 91 16.11 14.19 -6.26
N ASN A 92 16.97 15.20 -6.22
CA ASN A 92 16.69 16.45 -5.50
C ASN A 92 15.54 17.27 -6.10
N SER A 93 15.10 16.95 -7.32
CA SER A 93 13.95 17.60 -7.98
C SER A 93 12.60 17.07 -7.47
N ILE A 94 12.57 15.96 -6.74
CA ILE A 94 11.34 15.40 -6.17
C ILE A 94 10.77 16.37 -5.14
N GLN A 95 9.52 16.76 -5.35
CA GLN A 95 8.77 17.63 -4.45
C GLN A 95 8.02 16.78 -3.42
N PHE A 96 8.45 16.82 -2.16
CA PHE A 96 7.82 16.05 -1.10
C PHE A 96 6.69 16.82 -0.42
N TYR A 97 5.54 16.17 -0.30
CA TYR A 97 4.37 16.63 0.43
C TYR A 97 4.14 15.73 1.64
N GLY A 98 4.59 16.17 2.81
CA GLY A 98 4.38 15.46 4.07
C GLY A 98 2.94 15.59 4.56
N GLY A 99 2.42 14.53 5.19
CA GLY A 99 1.11 14.53 5.82
C GLY A 99 0.06 13.64 5.15
N ASP A 100 -1.16 13.73 5.68
CA ASP A 100 -2.28 12.93 5.20
C ASP A 100 -2.78 13.43 3.86
N ILE A 101 -2.62 12.62 2.81
CA ILE A 101 -3.02 12.96 1.44
C ILE A 101 -4.53 13.26 1.32
N GLU A 102 -5.39 12.72 2.18
CA GLU A 102 -6.82 13.03 2.19
C GLU A 102 -7.12 14.46 2.66
N SER A 103 -6.13 15.16 3.25
CA SER A 103 -6.29 16.49 3.85
C SER A 103 -5.47 17.60 3.18
N ILE A 104 -4.63 17.27 2.21
CA ILE A 104 -3.78 18.26 1.52
C ILE A 104 -4.31 18.60 0.14
N GLU A 105 -4.01 19.80 -0.34
CA GLU A 105 -4.34 20.22 -1.69
C GLU A 105 -3.47 19.46 -2.69
N LEU A 106 -4.10 18.83 -3.67
CA LEU A 106 -3.45 18.02 -4.67
C LEU A 106 -2.98 18.87 -5.86
N PRO A 107 -1.80 18.59 -6.44
CA PRO A 107 -1.38 19.22 -7.68
C PRO A 107 -2.35 18.88 -8.81
N LYS A 108 -2.57 19.83 -9.74
CA LYS A 108 -3.50 19.66 -10.85
C LYS A 108 -2.78 19.36 -12.16
N ASN A 109 -3.55 18.89 -13.13
CA ASN A 109 -3.07 18.49 -14.46
C ASN A 109 -2.03 17.37 -14.38
N LEU A 110 -2.29 16.42 -13.50
CA LEU A 110 -1.48 15.21 -13.39
C LEU A 110 -1.72 14.32 -14.61
N ASP A 111 -0.68 13.70 -15.13
CA ASP A 111 -0.77 12.66 -16.16
C ASP A 111 -0.51 11.25 -15.62
N LEU A 112 -0.01 11.16 -14.38
CA LEU A 112 0.05 9.90 -13.63
C LEU A 112 -0.19 10.14 -12.15
N VAL A 113 -1.08 9.36 -11.56
CA VAL A 113 -1.14 9.13 -10.11
C VAL A 113 -0.77 7.68 -9.86
N ILE A 114 0.27 7.43 -9.07
CA ILE A 114 0.77 6.08 -8.79
C ILE A 114 0.87 5.84 -7.28
N SER A 115 0.55 4.61 -6.83
CA SER A 115 0.60 4.26 -5.42
C SER A 115 0.78 2.76 -5.24
N SER A 116 1.63 2.35 -4.31
CA SER A 116 1.83 0.94 -3.97
C SER A 116 1.54 0.67 -2.50
N SER A 117 0.58 -0.22 -2.24
CA SER A 117 0.28 -0.70 -0.88
C SER A 117 -0.10 0.42 0.12
N THR A 118 -0.85 1.44 -0.33
CA THR A 118 -1.27 2.58 0.49
C THR A 118 -2.78 2.72 0.60
N PHE A 119 -3.55 2.39 -0.44
CA PHE A 119 -4.98 2.65 -0.52
C PHE A 119 -5.83 1.97 0.57
N GLN A 120 -5.33 0.92 1.20
CA GLN A 120 -5.99 0.31 2.37
C GLN A 120 -6.03 1.19 3.62
N TRP A 121 -5.25 2.28 3.66
CA TRP A 121 -5.17 3.20 4.79
C TRP A 121 -6.10 4.41 4.66
N PHE A 122 -6.82 4.54 3.54
CA PHE A 122 -7.76 5.64 3.34
C PHE A 122 -9.00 5.51 4.23
N THR A 123 -9.43 6.63 4.77
CA THR A 123 -10.66 6.72 5.58
C THR A 123 -11.89 6.76 4.67
N ASP A 124 -11.84 7.56 3.60
CA ASP A 124 -12.90 7.69 2.59
C ASP A 124 -12.31 7.58 1.18
N LEU A 125 -12.14 6.33 0.73
CA LEU A 125 -11.57 6.07 -0.60
C LEU A 125 -12.46 6.61 -1.74
N GLU A 126 -13.78 6.64 -1.56
CA GLU A 126 -14.71 7.13 -2.58
C GLU A 126 -14.53 8.64 -2.80
N LEU A 127 -14.53 9.41 -1.71
CA LEU A 127 -14.26 10.85 -1.76
C LEU A 127 -12.87 11.13 -2.33
N PHE A 128 -11.87 10.36 -1.91
CA PHE A 128 -10.50 10.55 -2.38
C PHE A 128 -10.37 10.29 -3.88
N LEU A 129 -10.98 9.22 -4.41
CA LEU A 129 -11.01 8.93 -5.84
C LEU A 129 -11.72 10.03 -6.63
N SER A 130 -12.75 10.65 -6.05
CA SER A 130 -13.40 11.82 -6.65
C SER A 130 -12.45 13.01 -6.73
N ASN A 131 -11.71 13.30 -5.66
CA ASN A 131 -10.74 14.41 -5.63
C ASN A 131 -9.59 14.16 -6.62
N ILE A 132 -9.08 12.93 -6.70
CA ILE A 132 -8.05 12.56 -7.68
C ILE A 132 -8.57 12.75 -9.12
N TYR A 133 -9.79 12.32 -9.41
CA TYR A 133 -10.38 12.51 -10.74
C TYR A 133 -10.32 13.97 -11.20
N ASP A 134 -10.58 14.91 -10.31
CA ASP A 134 -10.57 16.35 -10.61
C ASP A 134 -9.16 16.92 -10.89
N THR A 135 -8.11 16.19 -10.51
CA THR A 135 -6.72 16.59 -10.76
C THR A 135 -6.12 16.03 -12.05
N LEU A 136 -6.73 14.99 -12.60
CA LEU A 136 -6.24 14.26 -13.77
C LEU A 136 -6.62 14.98 -15.09
N THR A 137 -5.84 14.76 -16.14
CA THR A 137 -6.21 15.08 -17.54
C THR A 137 -6.94 13.89 -18.18
N SER A 138 -7.51 14.04 -19.38
CA SER A 138 -8.21 12.95 -20.10
C SER A 138 -7.30 11.76 -20.45
N GLU A 139 -6.03 12.00 -20.66
CA GLU A 139 -5.05 10.96 -21.06
C GLU A 139 -4.26 10.38 -19.88
N SER A 140 -4.63 10.77 -18.66
CA SER A 140 -3.92 10.37 -17.45
C SER A 140 -4.16 8.93 -17.07
N LEU A 141 -3.27 8.41 -16.21
CA LEU A 141 -3.43 7.11 -15.60
C LEU A 141 -3.49 7.22 -14.08
N LEU A 142 -4.40 6.46 -13.49
CA LEU A 142 -4.42 6.11 -12.07
C LEU A 142 -3.93 4.68 -11.93
N VAL A 143 -2.78 4.48 -11.27
CA VAL A 143 -2.12 3.19 -11.11
C VAL A 143 -1.94 2.91 -9.62
N PHE A 144 -2.57 1.87 -9.09
CA PHE A 144 -2.40 1.57 -7.68
C PHE A 144 -2.51 0.10 -7.33
N SER A 145 -1.94 -0.23 -6.18
CA SER A 145 -2.21 -1.48 -5.48
C SER A 145 -2.79 -1.22 -4.09
N SER A 146 -3.59 -2.16 -3.64
CA SER A 146 -4.14 -2.25 -2.31
C SER A 146 -4.14 -3.72 -1.86
N PHE A 147 -4.84 -4.02 -0.77
CA PHE A 147 -5.01 -5.39 -0.31
C PHE A 147 -6.48 -5.76 -0.22
N GLY A 148 -6.77 -7.03 -0.48
CA GLY A 148 -8.09 -7.62 -0.38
C GLY A 148 -8.39 -8.29 0.97
N PRO A 149 -9.61 -8.83 1.15
CA PRO A 149 -10.09 -9.36 2.44
C PRO A 149 -9.28 -10.51 3.04
N ASP A 150 -8.58 -11.29 2.20
CA ASP A 150 -7.76 -12.40 2.69
C ASP A 150 -6.35 -11.96 3.15
N ASN A 151 -6.04 -10.66 3.06
CA ASN A 151 -4.77 -10.16 3.56
C ASN A 151 -4.68 -10.33 5.08
N TYR A 152 -3.61 -11.00 5.54
CA TYR A 152 -3.39 -11.33 6.96
C TYR A 152 -4.55 -12.09 7.62
N ARG A 153 -5.23 -12.96 6.85
CA ARG A 153 -6.39 -13.70 7.34
C ARG A 153 -6.07 -14.53 8.58
N GLU A 154 -4.87 -15.10 8.67
CA GLU A 154 -4.43 -15.91 9.81
C GLU A 154 -4.49 -15.10 11.12
N ILE A 155 -4.01 -13.85 11.08
CA ILE A 155 -4.05 -12.94 12.22
C ILE A 155 -5.48 -12.59 12.59
N ARG A 156 -6.31 -12.27 11.58
CA ARG A 156 -7.71 -11.91 11.80
C ARG A 156 -8.52 -13.09 12.37
N ASP A 157 -8.29 -14.29 11.87
CA ASP A 157 -9.04 -15.47 12.27
C ASP A 157 -8.73 -15.89 13.72
N ILE A 158 -7.47 -15.66 14.20
CA ILE A 158 -7.06 -15.91 15.59
C ILE A 158 -7.50 -14.79 16.52
N GLU A 159 -7.27 -13.54 16.15
CA GLU A 159 -7.47 -12.40 17.04
C GLU A 159 -8.87 -11.76 16.93
N GLY A 160 -9.68 -12.16 15.94
CA GLY A 160 -10.99 -11.58 15.67
C GLY A 160 -10.95 -10.10 15.27
N LYS A 161 -9.77 -9.57 14.98
CA LYS A 161 -9.54 -8.15 14.68
C LYS A 161 -8.50 -8.02 13.57
N GLY A 162 -8.64 -6.99 12.74
CA GLY A 162 -7.74 -6.66 11.66
C GLY A 162 -8.22 -5.42 10.92
N LEU A 163 -7.50 -5.00 9.88
CA LEU A 163 -7.99 -3.99 8.96
C LEU A 163 -9.17 -4.55 8.16
N ASN A 164 -10.15 -3.71 7.92
CA ASN A 164 -11.28 -4.06 7.05
C ASN A 164 -10.89 -3.77 5.60
N TYR A 165 -10.24 -4.73 4.95
CA TYR A 165 -9.82 -4.59 3.56
C TYR A 165 -11.03 -4.65 2.63
N LEU A 166 -11.11 -3.69 1.69
CA LEU A 166 -12.14 -3.69 0.65
C LEU A 166 -11.91 -4.81 -0.35
N SER A 167 -12.98 -5.46 -0.77
CA SER A 167 -12.90 -6.51 -1.80
C SER A 167 -12.52 -5.94 -3.17
N PHE A 168 -11.98 -6.80 -4.03
CA PHE A 168 -11.67 -6.45 -5.42
C PHE A 168 -12.90 -5.84 -6.13
N GLY A 169 -14.06 -6.50 -6.10
CA GLY A 169 -15.29 -5.99 -6.71
C GLY A 169 -15.82 -4.69 -6.06
N LYS A 170 -15.42 -4.36 -4.82
CA LYS A 170 -15.75 -3.06 -4.23
C LYS A 170 -14.88 -1.96 -4.85
N HIS A 171 -13.59 -2.21 -5.07
CA HIS A 171 -12.70 -1.28 -5.78
C HIS A 171 -13.17 -1.05 -7.22
N GLU A 172 -13.56 -2.12 -7.95
CA GLU A 172 -14.13 -1.99 -9.29
C GLU A 172 -15.36 -1.07 -9.30
N ARG A 173 -16.27 -1.23 -8.34
CA ARG A 173 -17.46 -0.37 -8.23
C ARG A 173 -17.12 1.07 -7.92
N LEU A 174 -16.17 1.34 -7.01
CA LEU A 174 -15.73 2.69 -6.67
C LEU A 174 -15.07 3.40 -7.87
N LEU A 175 -14.36 2.65 -8.70
CA LEU A 175 -13.74 3.20 -9.91
C LEU A 175 -14.75 3.40 -11.04
N SER A 176 -15.75 2.52 -11.16
CA SER A 176 -16.61 2.43 -12.34
C SER A 176 -17.41 3.68 -12.68
N ASP A 177 -17.66 4.59 -11.72
CA ASP A 177 -18.37 5.82 -11.94
C ASP A 177 -17.54 6.82 -12.78
N LYS A 178 -16.31 7.05 -12.39
CA LYS A 178 -15.43 8.08 -12.93
C LYS A 178 -14.26 7.56 -13.78
N PHE A 179 -13.95 6.28 -13.68
CA PHE A 179 -12.79 5.68 -14.32
C PHE A 179 -13.18 4.49 -15.21
N GLU A 180 -12.46 4.35 -16.32
CA GLU A 180 -12.40 3.14 -17.12
C GLU A 180 -11.22 2.29 -16.65
N ILE A 181 -11.47 1.07 -16.19
CA ILE A 181 -10.43 0.14 -15.78
C ILE A 181 -9.79 -0.46 -17.04
N ILE A 182 -8.50 -0.17 -17.26
CA ILE A 182 -7.74 -0.69 -18.40
C ILE A 182 -7.17 -2.07 -18.07
N TRP A 183 -6.70 -2.22 -16.85
CA TRP A 183 -6.14 -3.47 -16.36
C TRP A 183 -6.40 -3.59 -14.86
N SER A 184 -6.70 -4.77 -14.42
CA SER A 184 -6.82 -5.09 -13.01
C SER A 184 -6.50 -6.56 -12.77
N ASP A 185 -5.93 -6.86 -11.61
CA ASP A 185 -5.63 -8.23 -11.21
C ASP A 185 -5.56 -8.36 -9.69
N ARG A 186 -5.57 -9.58 -9.22
CA ARG A 186 -5.40 -9.95 -7.81
C ARG A 186 -4.64 -11.26 -7.69
N GLU A 187 -3.87 -11.39 -6.64
CA GLU A 187 -3.15 -12.63 -6.36
C GLU A 187 -3.17 -12.96 -4.87
N THR A 188 -2.77 -14.17 -4.54
CA THR A 188 -2.58 -14.61 -3.16
C THR A 188 -1.14 -15.08 -3.01
N ILE A 189 -0.39 -14.41 -2.12
CA ILE A 189 0.99 -14.71 -1.83
C ILE A 189 1.06 -15.24 -0.40
N LYS A 190 1.65 -16.43 -0.20
CA LYS A 190 1.92 -16.97 1.13
C LYS A 190 3.41 -16.90 1.43
N ARG A 191 3.75 -16.27 2.55
CA ARG A 191 5.08 -16.38 3.14
C ARG A 191 5.04 -17.35 4.31
N TYR A 192 6.04 -18.20 4.42
CA TYR A 192 6.16 -19.14 5.52
C TYR A 192 7.23 -18.68 6.49
N PHE A 193 6.97 -18.87 7.77
CA PHE A 193 7.85 -18.53 8.89
C PHE A 193 8.07 -19.77 9.75
N ALA A 194 9.19 -19.79 10.47
CA ALA A 194 9.50 -20.91 11.32
C ALA A 194 8.50 -21.09 12.47
N ASP A 195 8.05 -19.95 13.03
CA ASP A 195 7.08 -19.92 14.12
C ASP A 195 6.16 -18.67 14.07
N PRO A 196 5.05 -18.65 14.83
CA PRO A 196 4.11 -17.51 14.86
C PRO A 196 4.72 -16.20 15.40
N VAL A 197 5.74 -16.27 16.26
CA VAL A 197 6.43 -15.07 16.79
C VAL A 197 7.18 -14.36 15.66
N ASP A 198 7.76 -15.12 14.73
CA ASP A 198 8.43 -14.53 13.57
C ASP A 198 7.45 -13.83 12.62
N VAL A 199 6.20 -14.29 12.54
CA VAL A 199 5.12 -13.56 11.85
C VAL A 199 4.90 -12.19 12.51
N LEU A 200 4.74 -12.13 13.84
CA LEU A 200 4.55 -10.86 14.55
C LEU A 200 5.76 -9.94 14.41
N LYS A 201 6.98 -10.47 14.47
CA LYS A 201 8.22 -9.70 14.23
C LYS A 201 8.23 -9.11 12.81
N HIS A 202 7.89 -9.92 11.80
CA HIS A 202 7.83 -9.48 10.42
C HIS A 202 6.80 -8.35 10.23
N MET A 203 5.60 -8.48 10.78
CA MET A 203 4.59 -7.43 10.71
C MET A 203 5.07 -6.13 11.37
N LYS A 204 5.75 -6.20 12.50
CA LYS A 204 6.36 -5.04 13.17
C LYS A 204 7.47 -4.41 12.31
N GLN A 205 8.31 -5.20 11.66
CA GLN A 205 9.42 -4.75 10.82
C GLN A 205 8.96 -4.10 9.51
N THR A 206 7.75 -4.41 9.06
CA THR A 206 7.12 -3.82 7.87
C THR A 206 6.12 -2.70 8.20
N GLY A 207 6.06 -2.24 9.45
CA GLY A 207 5.19 -1.14 9.86
C GLY A 207 3.70 -1.48 9.91
N VAL A 208 3.33 -2.70 9.57
CA VAL A 208 1.93 -3.13 9.57
C VAL A 208 1.60 -3.71 10.95
N ASN A 209 1.04 -2.88 11.82
CA ASN A 209 0.48 -3.35 13.09
C ASN A 209 -0.95 -3.86 12.87
N GLY A 210 -1.09 -5.16 12.61
CA GLY A 210 -2.40 -5.80 12.47
C GLY A 210 -3.26 -5.74 13.74
N LEU A 211 -2.66 -5.39 14.87
CA LEU A 211 -3.30 -5.35 16.20
C LEU A 211 -2.94 -4.05 16.92
N PRO A 212 -3.49 -2.90 16.49
CA PRO A 212 -3.18 -1.62 17.13
C PRO A 212 -3.61 -1.64 18.61
N GLY A 213 -2.69 -1.24 19.49
CA GLY A 213 -2.96 -1.05 20.93
C GLY A 213 -2.92 -2.31 21.79
N LYS A 214 -2.67 -3.50 21.24
CA LYS A 214 -2.53 -4.72 22.04
C LYS A 214 -1.17 -4.76 22.73
N VAL A 215 -1.20 -4.79 24.06
CA VAL A 215 -0.02 -5.12 24.89
C VAL A 215 -0.04 -6.64 25.11
N TRP A 216 0.93 -7.32 24.54
CA TRP A 216 1.05 -8.77 24.65
C TRP A 216 1.59 -9.18 26.01
N THR A 217 0.79 -9.92 26.79
CA THR A 217 1.29 -10.65 27.95
C THR A 217 1.95 -11.95 27.50
N LYS A 218 2.72 -12.59 28.39
CA LYS A 218 3.30 -13.93 28.09
C LYS A 218 2.22 -14.96 27.80
N SER A 219 1.09 -14.89 28.50
CA SER A 219 -0.05 -15.78 28.28
C SER A 219 -0.73 -15.56 26.94
N ASP A 220 -0.92 -14.26 26.52
CA ASP A 220 -1.49 -13.95 25.22
C ASP A 220 -0.62 -14.47 24.08
N LEU A 221 0.70 -14.30 24.23
CA LEU A 221 1.64 -14.76 23.21
C LEU A 221 1.61 -16.29 23.08
N LYS A 222 1.63 -17.02 24.21
CA LYS A 222 1.56 -18.47 24.21
C LYS A 222 0.27 -18.98 23.57
N ARG A 223 -0.89 -18.39 23.92
CA ARG A 223 -2.18 -18.73 23.28
C ARG A 223 -2.14 -18.49 21.77
N PHE A 224 -1.63 -17.33 21.36
CA PHE A 224 -1.51 -17.00 19.94
C PHE A 224 -0.62 -18.01 19.18
N GLU A 225 0.49 -18.45 19.77
CA GLU A 225 1.36 -19.47 19.17
C GLU A 225 0.64 -20.81 19.03
N GLU A 226 -0.06 -21.25 20.09
CA GLU A 226 -0.83 -22.50 20.09
C GLU A 226 -1.95 -22.45 19.03
N ASP A 227 -2.78 -21.41 19.04
CA ASP A 227 -3.89 -21.23 18.10
C ASP A 227 -3.38 -21.15 16.64
N TYR A 228 -2.23 -20.47 16.42
CA TYR A 228 -1.68 -20.34 15.07
C TYR A 228 -1.18 -21.67 14.52
N LEU A 229 -0.47 -22.45 15.35
CA LEU A 229 0.05 -23.75 14.97
C LEU A 229 -1.09 -24.75 14.73
N ASP A 230 -2.11 -24.73 15.58
CA ASP A 230 -3.26 -25.65 15.47
C ASP A 230 -4.09 -25.37 14.21
N LEU A 231 -4.31 -24.09 13.88
CA LEU A 231 -5.16 -23.70 12.75
C LEU A 231 -4.41 -23.67 11.41
N PHE A 232 -3.13 -23.28 11.42
CA PHE A 232 -2.41 -22.97 10.19
C PHE A 232 -1.03 -23.62 10.06
N GLY A 233 -0.59 -24.41 11.05
CA GLY A 233 0.69 -25.10 11.02
C GLY A 233 0.80 -26.06 9.83
N THR A 234 1.95 -26.04 9.14
CA THR A 234 2.26 -26.92 8.01
C THR A 234 3.69 -27.47 8.13
N GLU A 235 4.06 -28.42 7.28
CA GLU A 235 5.44 -28.91 7.19
C GLU A 235 6.45 -27.83 6.77
N LEU A 236 5.97 -26.75 6.10
CA LEU A 236 6.79 -25.61 5.69
C LEU A 236 6.90 -24.53 6.78
N GLY A 237 6.28 -24.73 7.94
CA GLY A 237 6.11 -23.75 9.00
C GLY A 237 4.73 -23.11 8.98
N VAL A 238 4.60 -21.88 9.48
CA VAL A 238 3.33 -21.16 9.56
C VAL A 238 3.22 -20.10 8.45
N PRO A 239 2.11 -20.08 7.69
CA PRO A 239 1.91 -19.10 6.61
C PRO A 239 1.50 -17.73 7.15
N LEU A 240 1.84 -16.68 6.43
CA LEU A 240 1.19 -15.39 6.47
C LEU A 240 0.72 -15.05 5.05
N THR A 241 -0.60 -14.88 4.88
CA THR A 241 -1.21 -14.63 3.58
C THR A 241 -1.25 -13.14 3.28
N TYR A 242 -0.79 -12.78 2.09
CA TYR A 242 -0.99 -11.48 1.45
C TYR A 242 -1.95 -11.65 0.28
N GLN A 243 -2.85 -10.68 0.11
CA GLN A 243 -3.76 -10.64 -1.03
C GLN A 243 -3.69 -9.27 -1.71
N PRO A 244 -2.61 -8.98 -2.45
CA PRO A 244 -2.55 -7.75 -3.22
C PRO A 244 -3.59 -7.74 -4.34
N ILE A 245 -4.12 -6.55 -4.58
CA ILE A 245 -5.01 -6.21 -5.68
C ILE A 245 -4.43 -5.02 -6.43
N TYR A 246 -4.63 -4.98 -7.74
CA TYR A 246 -3.99 -4.03 -8.64
C TYR A 246 -5.00 -3.41 -9.58
N PHE A 247 -4.82 -2.14 -9.89
CA PHE A 247 -5.65 -1.42 -10.86
C PHE A 247 -4.83 -0.43 -11.67
N ILE A 248 -5.09 -0.39 -12.97
CA ILE A 248 -4.71 0.69 -13.87
C ILE A 248 -5.99 1.18 -14.53
N ALA A 249 -6.28 2.47 -14.38
CA ALA A 249 -7.51 3.07 -14.86
C ALA A 249 -7.25 4.43 -15.52
N LYS A 250 -8.13 4.83 -16.44
CA LYS A 250 -8.20 6.16 -17.05
C LYS A 250 -9.41 6.92 -16.56
N PRO A 251 -9.34 8.25 -16.41
CA PRO A 251 -10.53 9.05 -16.15
C PRO A 251 -11.47 9.05 -17.37
N LYS A 252 -12.77 8.98 -17.12
CA LYS A 252 -13.82 9.12 -18.14
C LYS A 252 -14.11 10.62 -18.36
N LYS A 253 -13.21 11.31 -19.06
CA LYS A 253 -13.30 12.74 -19.38
C LYS A 253 -13.52 12.98 -20.86
#